data_48b446f9ee67429d3991cf906c336c95
#
_entry.id   48b446f9ee67429d3991cf906c336c95
#
_cell.length_a   1.000
_cell.length_b   1.000
_cell.length_c   1.000
_cell.angle_alpha   90.00
_cell.angle_beta   90.00
_cell.angle_gamma   90.00
#
_symmetry.space_group_name_H-M   'P 1'
#
loop_
_entity.id
_entity.type
_entity.pdbx_description
1 polymer ?
#
loop_
_entity_poly.entity_id
_entity_poly.type
_entity_poly.pdbx_seq_one_letter_code
_entity_poly.pdbx_strand_id
1 'polypeptide(L)'
;DLPYFTEFSLYRYSPSPSDYVFTGQGVFYGEYFSSPGSGVSPDFGELILTREDSLININFDQNPIPVVDDFQVRWTGDIFAPVSGLYNFRTFSDDGVRLFVNGNLVIDQWYDFPPTSHNGSIELSEGQHEIILEYYENGGGARCELFWTVPEQNESLVIPSGNEVIVSELGSWDYLSTVPWIGHVPYATLVNTIEDEMATAFKVVAHTDDPNLNFHSNYITGRSYDNIAPPAPSGLIAVVESNIVSLSWNPVDVADFNFYSIHRAPDSLFQSNFSNFVGYSASPNYLDENAPYNVPMYYKVSATDMGGNLGLGSQSAYA
;
A
#
# COMPACT_ATOMS: atom_id res chain seq x y z
N ASP A 1 7.37 -37.67 29.77
CA ASP A 1 7.46 -37.49 28.31
C ASP A 1 7.06 -36.05 28.02
N LEU A 2 7.82 -35.37 27.16
CA LEU A 2 7.45 -34.02 26.71
C LEU A 2 6.32 -34.15 25.68
N PRO A 3 5.28 -33.29 25.75
CA PRO A 3 4.19 -33.32 24.80
C PRO A 3 4.72 -33.02 23.38
N TYR A 4 4.17 -33.69 22.37
CA TYR A 4 4.49 -33.43 20.99
C TYR A 4 3.65 -32.27 20.49
N PHE A 5 4.30 -31.25 19.92
CA PHE A 5 3.61 -30.18 19.22
C PHE A 5 3.02 -30.70 17.92
N THR A 6 1.76 -30.36 17.66
CA THR A 6 1.03 -30.77 16.47
C THR A 6 0.86 -29.65 15.47
N GLU A 7 0.57 -28.45 15.96
CA GLU A 7 0.30 -27.28 15.13
C GLU A 7 0.46 -25.98 15.92
N PHE A 8 0.50 -24.84 15.19
CA PHE A 8 0.49 -23.50 15.76
C PHE A 8 -0.70 -22.72 15.23
N SER A 9 -1.45 -22.07 16.08
CA SER A 9 -2.52 -21.15 15.69
C SER A 9 -2.10 -19.70 15.94
N LEU A 10 -2.38 -18.83 14.97
CA LEU A 10 -2.20 -17.38 15.06
C LEU A 10 -3.53 -16.75 15.47
N TYR A 11 -3.46 -15.84 16.43
CA TYR A 11 -4.60 -15.06 16.92
C TYR A 11 -4.28 -13.58 16.86
N ARG A 12 -5.29 -12.77 16.48
CA ARG A 12 -5.28 -11.32 16.54
C ARG A 12 -6.15 -10.85 17.70
N TYR A 13 -5.70 -9.84 18.43
CA TYR A 13 -6.47 -9.20 19.48
C TYR A 13 -7.46 -8.21 18.87
N SER A 14 -8.74 -8.31 19.25
CA SER A 14 -9.75 -7.30 18.95
C SER A 14 -9.91 -6.42 20.20
N PRO A 15 -9.25 -5.24 20.21
CA PRO A 15 -9.22 -4.37 21.38
C PRO A 15 -10.58 -3.71 21.61
N SER A 16 -10.85 -3.36 22.86
CA SER A 16 -11.86 -2.38 23.19
C SER A 16 -11.30 -0.96 22.97
N PRO A 17 -12.12 0.07 22.79
CA PRO A 17 -11.64 1.44 22.59
C PRO A 17 -10.71 1.96 23.70
N SER A 18 -10.83 1.43 24.92
CA SER A 18 -10.00 1.79 26.07
C SER A 18 -8.61 1.14 26.09
N ASP A 19 -8.35 0.18 25.20
CA ASP A 19 -7.08 -0.53 25.14
C ASP A 19 -6.03 0.20 24.29
N TYR A 20 -6.44 1.25 23.58
CA TYR A 20 -5.51 2.06 22.78
C TYR A 20 -4.86 3.15 23.61
N VAL A 21 -3.54 3.18 23.59
CA VAL A 21 -2.73 4.21 24.24
C VAL A 21 -1.85 4.88 23.20
N PHE A 22 -2.01 6.20 23.08
CA PHE A 22 -1.16 7.01 22.22
C PHE A 22 0.23 7.17 22.84
N THR A 23 1.29 6.72 22.16
CA THR A 23 2.67 6.80 22.62
C THR A 23 3.41 8.06 22.14
N GLY A 24 2.84 8.80 21.21
CA GLY A 24 3.40 10.05 20.67
C GLY A 24 4.56 9.87 19.67
N GLN A 25 5.12 8.67 19.57
CA GLN A 25 6.16 8.36 18.58
C GLN A 25 5.91 6.98 18.00
N GLY A 26 5.91 6.90 16.68
CA GLY A 26 5.79 5.68 15.89
C GLY A 26 6.88 5.61 14.84
N VAL A 27 6.66 4.72 13.89
CA VAL A 27 7.52 4.55 12.72
C VAL A 27 6.65 4.51 11.47
N PHE A 28 7.22 4.88 10.34
CA PHE A 28 6.70 4.51 9.05
C PHE A 28 7.21 3.12 8.71
N TYR A 29 6.33 2.22 8.36
CA TYR A 29 6.70 0.91 7.85
C TYR A 29 6.97 1.03 6.37
N GLY A 30 8.23 0.85 5.98
CA GLY A 30 8.68 0.93 4.60
C GLY A 30 8.78 -0.45 3.95
N GLU A 31 8.07 -0.64 2.86
CA GLU A 31 8.21 -1.76 1.95
C GLU A 31 8.96 -1.31 0.71
N TYR A 32 10.05 -1.99 0.40
CA TYR A 32 10.98 -1.64 -0.68
C TYR A 32 10.93 -2.73 -1.74
N PHE A 33 10.68 -2.34 -2.98
CA PHE A 33 10.46 -3.25 -4.09
C PHE A 33 11.48 -2.99 -5.21
N SER A 34 11.90 -4.06 -5.91
CA SER A 34 12.55 -3.89 -7.21
C SER A 34 11.51 -3.46 -8.23
N SER A 35 11.83 -2.51 -9.09
CA SER A 35 10.91 -2.16 -10.16
C SER A 35 10.90 -3.23 -11.27
N PRO A 36 9.74 -3.60 -11.84
CA PRO A 36 9.66 -4.57 -12.93
C PRO A 36 10.11 -4.00 -14.31
N GLY A 37 10.73 -2.84 -14.33
CA GLY A 37 11.15 -2.13 -15.53
C GLY A 37 11.68 -0.77 -15.16
N SER A 38 11.32 0.29 -15.86
CA SER A 38 11.56 1.65 -15.35
C SER A 38 10.65 1.91 -14.14
N GLY A 39 11.13 2.66 -13.14
CA GLY A 39 10.41 2.95 -11.90
C GLY A 39 9.01 3.55 -12.04
N VAL A 40 8.66 4.02 -13.24
CA VAL A 40 7.33 4.61 -13.57
C VAL A 40 6.18 3.59 -13.57
N SER A 41 6.46 2.26 -13.50
CA SER A 41 5.39 1.27 -13.40
C SER A 41 4.52 1.53 -12.17
N PRO A 42 3.18 1.49 -12.32
CA PRO A 42 2.28 1.52 -11.16
C PRO A 42 2.36 0.26 -10.32
N ASP A 43 2.82 -0.84 -10.95
CA ASP A 43 2.90 -2.14 -10.34
C ASP A 43 4.17 -2.20 -9.49
N PHE A 44 4.02 -2.42 -8.20
CA PHE A 44 5.15 -2.69 -7.32
C PHE A 44 5.78 -4.03 -7.71
N GLY A 45 7.10 -4.07 -7.78
CA GLY A 45 7.84 -5.25 -8.16
C GLY A 45 7.98 -6.29 -7.06
N GLU A 46 9.08 -7.02 -7.05
CA GLU A 46 9.37 -7.99 -6.00
C GLU A 46 9.79 -7.26 -4.71
N LEU A 47 9.18 -7.61 -3.58
CA LEU A 47 9.56 -7.10 -2.26
C LEU A 47 10.99 -7.55 -1.93
N ILE A 48 11.91 -6.60 -1.73
CA ILE A 48 13.32 -6.86 -1.44
C ILE A 48 13.72 -6.56 0.00
N LEU A 49 12.98 -5.67 0.68
CA LEU A 49 13.28 -5.22 2.03
C LEU A 49 12.05 -4.65 2.70
N THR A 50 11.89 -4.90 3.99
CA THR A 50 11.01 -4.13 4.86
C THR A 50 11.84 -3.46 5.95
N ARG A 51 11.50 -2.22 6.30
CA ARG A 51 12.24 -1.43 7.28
C ARG A 51 11.31 -0.46 8.02
N GLU A 52 11.56 -0.26 9.29
CA GLU A 52 10.94 0.81 10.06
C GLU A 52 11.76 2.09 9.91
N ASP A 53 11.14 3.14 9.40
CA ASP A 53 11.74 4.45 9.21
C ASP A 53 11.11 5.44 10.20
N SER A 54 11.92 6.03 11.08
CA SER A 54 11.44 7.01 12.06
C SER A 54 10.96 8.32 11.42
N LEU A 55 11.47 8.64 10.24
CA LEU A 55 11.10 9.81 9.43
C LEU A 55 11.29 9.48 7.96
N ILE A 56 10.44 10.02 7.10
CA ILE A 56 10.69 10.02 5.65
C ILE A 56 11.49 11.29 5.32
N ASN A 57 12.80 11.15 5.46
CA ASN A 57 13.84 12.13 5.10
C ASN A 57 15.07 11.34 4.65
N ILE A 58 14.96 10.70 3.50
CA ILE A 58 15.90 9.67 3.06
C ILE A 58 16.61 10.15 1.80
N ASN A 59 17.93 10.16 1.87
CA ASN A 59 18.82 10.21 0.73
C ASN A 59 19.41 8.80 0.57
N PHE A 60 19.04 8.09 -0.48
CA PHE A 60 19.43 6.70 -0.70
C PHE A 60 20.90 6.55 -1.06
N ASP A 61 21.56 7.59 -1.58
CA ASP A 61 23.01 7.59 -1.77
C ASP A 61 23.78 7.48 -0.44
N GLN A 62 23.16 7.96 0.65
CA GLN A 62 23.73 7.91 2.00
C GLN A 62 23.15 6.80 2.87
N ASN A 63 21.96 6.31 2.54
CA ASN A 63 21.25 5.23 3.21
C ASN A 63 20.90 4.14 2.19
N PRO A 64 21.90 3.42 1.65
CA PRO A 64 21.68 2.49 0.55
C PRO A 64 20.76 1.33 0.94
N ILE A 65 19.95 0.93 -0.03
CA ILE A 65 19.19 -0.31 -0.03
C ILE A 65 19.87 -1.30 -0.98
N PRO A 66 19.45 -2.58 -1.06
CA PRO A 66 20.09 -3.59 -1.92
C PRO A 66 20.09 -3.29 -3.43
N VAL A 67 19.32 -2.33 -3.89
CA VAL A 67 19.27 -1.83 -5.27
C VAL A 67 19.63 -0.34 -5.29
N VAL A 68 20.17 0.14 -6.42
CA VAL A 68 20.62 1.54 -6.57
C VAL A 68 19.61 2.34 -7.40
N ASP A 69 19.16 1.76 -8.49
CA ASP A 69 18.21 2.34 -9.44
C ASP A 69 17.03 1.36 -9.65
N ASP A 70 15.97 1.79 -10.31
CA ASP A 70 14.82 0.97 -10.66
C ASP A 70 14.17 0.31 -9.43
N PHE A 71 13.80 1.10 -8.42
CA PHE A 71 13.11 0.61 -7.23
C PHE A 71 11.91 1.47 -6.85
N GLN A 72 11.06 0.90 -6.02
CA GLN A 72 9.86 1.56 -5.49
C GLN A 72 9.80 1.37 -3.98
N VAL A 73 9.22 2.34 -3.30
CA VAL A 73 9.01 2.26 -1.85
C VAL A 73 7.58 2.66 -1.52
N ARG A 74 6.96 1.93 -0.62
CA ARG A 74 5.73 2.33 0.03
C ARG A 74 5.99 2.46 1.53
N TRP A 75 5.74 3.63 2.07
CA TRP A 75 5.68 3.85 3.51
C TRP A 75 4.24 3.97 3.98
N THR A 76 3.92 3.22 5.01
CA THR A 76 2.62 3.29 5.70
C THR A 76 2.85 3.67 7.16
N GLY A 77 2.02 4.51 7.71
CA GLY A 77 2.09 4.91 9.11
C GLY A 77 0.98 5.89 9.49
N ASP A 78 0.83 6.13 10.78
CA ASP A 78 -0.11 7.11 11.29
C ASP A 78 0.59 8.40 11.66
N ILE A 79 -0.14 9.50 11.56
CA ILE A 79 0.25 10.81 12.10
C ILE A 79 -0.82 11.29 13.08
N PHE A 80 -0.46 12.17 13.99
CA PHE A 80 -1.40 12.79 14.90
C PHE A 80 -1.57 14.27 14.56
N ALA A 81 -2.76 14.65 14.10
CA ALA A 81 -3.15 16.04 13.88
C ALA A 81 -3.52 16.68 15.23
N PRO A 82 -2.74 17.63 15.77
CA PRO A 82 -3.00 18.21 17.08
C PRO A 82 -4.21 19.15 17.12
N VAL A 83 -4.67 19.62 15.97
CA VAL A 83 -5.84 20.50 15.84
C VAL A 83 -6.57 20.20 14.53
N SER A 84 -7.87 20.44 14.49
CA SER A 84 -8.64 20.36 13.23
C SER A 84 -8.33 21.57 12.34
N GLY A 85 -8.22 21.35 11.03
CA GLY A 85 -8.01 22.42 10.05
C GLY A 85 -7.33 21.96 8.77
N LEU A 86 -6.92 22.92 7.94
CA LEU A 86 -6.27 22.67 6.67
C LEU A 86 -4.77 22.38 6.88
N TYR A 87 -4.36 21.18 6.55
CA TYR A 87 -2.96 20.74 6.55
C TYR A 87 -2.39 20.84 5.14
N ASN A 88 -1.19 21.42 5.04
CA ASN A 88 -0.45 21.46 3.78
C ASN A 88 0.69 20.47 3.86
N PHE A 89 0.71 19.50 2.94
CA PHE A 89 1.80 18.54 2.79
C PHE A 89 2.72 18.97 1.65
N ARG A 90 4.01 18.71 1.82
CA ARG A 90 5.02 18.89 0.79
C ARG A 90 5.94 17.68 0.74
N THR A 91 6.08 17.10 -0.45
CA THR A 91 7.15 16.16 -0.74
C THR A 91 8.33 16.89 -1.38
N PHE A 92 9.53 16.36 -1.18
CA PHE A 92 10.71 16.70 -1.98
C PHE A 92 11.33 15.39 -2.43
N SER A 93 11.30 15.10 -3.72
CA SER A 93 11.73 13.80 -4.25
C SER A 93 12.44 13.93 -5.59
N ASP A 94 13.17 12.88 -5.91
CA ASP A 94 13.83 12.51 -7.14
C ASP A 94 13.77 10.97 -7.18
N ASP A 95 12.94 10.29 -7.95
CA ASP A 95 11.93 10.70 -8.92
C ASP A 95 10.50 10.82 -8.31
N GLY A 96 9.55 10.02 -8.85
CA GLY A 96 8.11 10.16 -8.68
C GLY A 96 7.58 9.81 -7.30
N VAL A 97 6.51 10.52 -6.91
CA VAL A 97 5.92 10.39 -5.57
C VAL A 97 4.40 10.54 -5.58
N ARG A 98 3.72 9.79 -4.72
CA ARG A 98 2.30 9.94 -4.42
C ARG A 98 2.09 9.92 -2.91
N LEU A 99 1.23 10.81 -2.42
CA LEU A 99 0.84 10.88 -1.02
C LEU A 99 -0.66 10.68 -0.88
N PHE A 100 -1.02 9.72 -0.05
CA PHE A 100 -2.40 9.50 0.39
C PHE A 100 -2.51 9.82 1.88
N VAL A 101 -3.62 10.45 2.26
CA VAL A 101 -3.98 10.73 3.65
C VAL A 101 -5.42 10.26 3.86
N ASN A 102 -5.64 9.30 4.76
CA ASN A 102 -6.93 8.62 4.95
C ASN A 102 -7.51 8.13 3.62
N GLY A 103 -6.69 7.51 2.79
CA GLY A 103 -7.07 7.05 1.47
C GLY A 103 -7.32 8.13 0.41
N ASN A 104 -7.22 9.42 0.73
CA ASN A 104 -7.38 10.50 -0.25
C ASN A 104 -6.04 10.83 -0.88
N LEU A 105 -5.96 10.81 -2.20
CA LEU A 105 -4.78 11.19 -2.98
C LEU A 105 -4.57 12.71 -2.86
N VAL A 106 -3.52 13.10 -2.14
CA VAL A 106 -3.21 14.51 -1.82
C VAL A 106 -2.11 15.07 -2.73
N ILE A 107 -1.12 14.24 -3.07
CA ILE A 107 -0.06 14.57 -4.04
C ILE A 107 0.02 13.42 -5.04
N ASP A 108 -0.03 13.74 -6.34
CA ASP A 108 0.07 12.76 -7.42
C ASP A 108 1.07 13.26 -8.47
N GLN A 109 2.30 12.75 -8.39
CA GLN A 109 3.40 13.12 -9.26
C GLN A 109 4.20 11.87 -9.63
N TRP A 110 3.55 10.95 -10.37
CA TRP A 110 4.11 9.66 -10.73
C TRP A 110 4.73 9.68 -12.12
N TYR A 111 5.81 10.45 -12.26
CA TYR A 111 6.62 10.57 -13.49
C TYR A 111 8.04 11.03 -13.13
N ASP A 112 9.01 10.84 -14.02
CA ASP A 112 10.41 11.21 -13.80
C ASP A 112 10.57 12.74 -13.73
N PHE A 113 11.29 13.21 -12.71
CA PHE A 113 11.68 14.61 -12.57
C PHE A 113 12.93 14.74 -11.70
N PRO A 114 13.76 15.80 -11.91
CA PRO A 114 14.89 16.06 -11.02
C PRO A 114 14.38 16.47 -9.63
N PRO A 115 15.26 16.55 -8.61
CA PRO A 115 14.86 16.91 -7.25
C PRO A 115 13.88 18.09 -7.22
N THR A 116 12.62 17.82 -6.90
CA THR A 116 11.51 18.77 -7.00
C THR A 116 10.59 18.69 -5.80
N SER A 117 10.04 19.83 -5.39
CA SER A 117 8.99 19.89 -4.35
C SER A 117 7.60 19.90 -4.96
N HIS A 118 6.71 19.10 -4.41
CA HIS A 118 5.28 19.06 -4.75
C HIS A 118 4.44 19.26 -3.51
N ASN A 119 3.31 19.96 -3.66
CA ASN A 119 2.45 20.34 -2.55
C ASN A 119 1.03 19.82 -2.75
N GLY A 120 0.38 19.46 -1.65
CA GLY A 120 -1.03 19.13 -1.59
C GLY A 120 -1.62 19.55 -0.25
N SER A 121 -2.94 19.65 -0.16
CA SER A 121 -3.61 20.11 1.04
C SER A 121 -4.86 19.29 1.31
N ILE A 122 -5.16 19.06 2.59
CA ILE A 122 -6.34 18.33 3.01
C ILE A 122 -6.82 18.85 4.38
N GLU A 123 -8.14 18.90 4.57
CA GLU A 123 -8.74 19.18 5.89
C GLU A 123 -8.65 17.92 6.76
N LEU A 124 -8.06 18.04 7.95
CA LEU A 124 -8.01 16.97 8.94
C LEU A 124 -8.73 17.38 10.22
N SER A 125 -9.38 16.43 10.86
CA SER A 125 -9.87 16.60 12.24
C SER A 125 -8.69 16.47 13.21
N GLU A 126 -8.86 16.94 14.44
CA GLU A 126 -7.94 16.53 15.51
C GLU A 126 -7.99 15.01 15.71
N GLY A 127 -6.83 14.38 15.81
CA GLY A 127 -6.72 12.92 16.01
C GLY A 127 -5.71 12.25 15.07
N GLN A 128 -5.86 10.93 14.96
CA GLN A 128 -4.99 10.14 14.12
C GLN A 128 -5.48 10.07 12.68
N HIS A 129 -4.51 10.04 11.77
CA HIS A 129 -4.73 9.95 10.34
C HIS A 129 -3.67 9.05 9.72
N GLU A 130 -4.10 8.18 8.84
CA GLU A 130 -3.21 7.33 8.06
C GLU A 130 -2.48 8.11 6.99
N ILE A 131 -1.22 7.76 6.79
CA ILE A 131 -0.36 8.21 5.69
C ILE A 131 0.13 7.01 4.90
N ILE A 132 -0.06 7.06 3.59
CA ILE A 132 0.65 6.19 2.65
C ILE A 132 1.45 7.11 1.73
N LEU A 133 2.78 6.95 1.71
CA LEU A 133 3.65 7.62 0.75
C LEU A 133 4.27 6.57 -0.16
N GLU A 134 4.03 6.72 -1.45
CA GLU A 134 4.65 5.90 -2.50
C GLU A 134 5.70 6.72 -3.23
N TYR A 135 6.80 6.09 -3.51
CA TYR A 135 7.97 6.68 -4.18
C TYR A 135 8.55 5.69 -5.17
N TYR A 136 9.10 6.18 -6.25
CA TYR A 136 9.96 5.38 -7.12
C TYR A 136 11.20 6.16 -7.55
N GLU A 137 12.25 5.40 -7.85
CA GLU A 137 13.49 5.82 -8.44
C GLU A 137 13.70 5.08 -9.76
N ASN A 138 13.95 5.84 -10.84
CA ASN A 138 14.21 5.30 -12.17
C ASN A 138 15.70 5.30 -12.51
N GLY A 139 16.46 6.25 -11.98
CA GLY A 139 17.91 6.32 -12.17
C GLY A 139 18.48 7.69 -11.85
N GLY A 140 19.67 7.71 -11.27
CA GLY A 140 20.38 8.94 -10.92
C GLY A 140 20.49 9.17 -9.43
N GLY A 141 20.04 10.31 -8.95
CA GLY A 141 20.04 10.65 -7.54
C GLY A 141 18.73 10.25 -6.89
N ALA A 142 18.76 9.46 -5.84
CA ALA A 142 17.55 8.93 -5.17
C ALA A 142 17.28 9.61 -3.84
N ARG A 143 16.13 10.29 -3.71
CA ARG A 143 15.76 11.02 -2.50
C ARG A 143 14.26 11.14 -2.32
N CYS A 144 13.79 10.98 -1.05
CA CYS A 144 12.40 11.22 -0.71
C CYS A 144 12.28 11.84 0.69
N GLU A 145 11.52 12.95 0.78
CA GLU A 145 11.25 13.67 2.02
C GLU A 145 9.77 14.04 2.11
N LEU A 146 9.21 13.99 3.32
CA LEU A 146 7.83 14.35 3.59
C LEU A 146 7.75 15.41 4.71
N PHE A 147 7.13 16.54 4.38
CA PHE A 147 6.89 17.66 5.28
C PHE A 147 5.39 17.95 5.38
N TRP A 148 5.01 18.59 6.46
CA TRP A 148 3.69 19.18 6.62
C TRP A 148 3.74 20.54 7.30
N THR A 149 2.69 21.32 7.09
CA THR A 149 2.41 22.54 7.85
C THR A 149 1.12 22.34 8.62
N VAL A 150 1.26 22.22 9.92
CA VAL A 150 0.13 22.21 10.86
C VAL A 150 -0.49 23.60 10.88
N PRO A 151 -1.85 23.75 10.97
CA PRO A 151 -2.47 25.05 11.06
C PRO A 151 -1.81 25.96 12.09
N GLU A 152 -1.51 27.23 11.69
CA GLU A 152 -0.86 28.25 12.50
C GLU A 152 0.60 27.93 12.93
N GLN A 153 1.25 26.95 12.32
CA GLN A 153 2.64 26.55 12.61
C GLN A 153 3.53 26.66 11.36
N ASN A 154 4.85 26.60 11.59
CA ASN A 154 5.81 26.49 10.50
C ASN A 154 5.89 25.07 9.94
N GLU A 155 6.38 24.95 8.71
CA GLU A 155 6.64 23.67 8.09
C GLU A 155 7.65 22.83 8.91
N SER A 156 7.38 21.54 9.04
CA SER A 156 8.24 20.57 9.72
C SER A 156 8.19 19.21 9.02
N LEU A 157 9.14 18.32 9.31
CA LEU A 157 9.04 16.92 8.90
C LEU A 157 7.81 16.27 9.53
N VAL A 158 7.17 15.41 8.79
CA VAL A 158 6.05 14.60 9.30
C VAL A 158 6.61 13.57 10.28
N ILE A 159 6.10 13.60 11.51
CA ILE A 159 6.49 12.68 12.58
C ILE A 159 5.39 11.61 12.68
N PRO A 160 5.73 10.33 12.47
CA PRO A 160 4.76 9.26 12.66
C PRO A 160 4.35 9.14 14.13
N SER A 161 3.08 8.92 14.35
CA SER A 161 2.53 8.67 15.68
C SER A 161 2.44 7.19 15.97
N GLY A 162 2.76 6.79 17.18
CA GLY A 162 2.64 5.40 17.63
C GLY A 162 1.40 5.21 18.50
N ASN A 163 0.74 4.10 18.28
CA ASN A 163 -0.26 3.59 19.21
C ASN A 163 0.24 2.27 19.76
N GLU A 164 0.15 2.13 21.06
CA GLU A 164 0.28 0.83 21.71
C GLU A 164 -1.11 0.29 22.04
N VAL A 165 -1.30 -0.99 21.81
CA VAL A 165 -2.49 -1.72 22.26
C VAL A 165 -2.14 -2.40 23.58
N ILE A 166 -2.84 -2.04 24.64
CA ILE A 166 -2.76 -2.74 25.91
C ILE A 166 -3.78 -3.88 25.87
N VAL A 167 -3.27 -5.12 25.88
CA VAL A 167 -4.14 -6.28 25.94
C VAL A 167 -4.81 -6.34 27.31
N SER A 168 -6.13 -6.23 27.33
CA SER A 168 -6.97 -6.26 28.52
C SER A 168 -7.92 -7.46 28.51
N GLU A 169 -8.63 -7.67 29.62
CA GLU A 169 -9.70 -8.68 29.68
C GLU A 169 -10.98 -8.26 28.95
N LEU A 170 -11.07 -6.98 28.51
CA LEU A 170 -12.25 -6.43 27.82
C LEU A 170 -12.26 -6.72 26.33
N GLY A 171 -11.10 -6.99 25.72
CA GLY A 171 -10.98 -7.38 24.34
C GLY A 171 -11.06 -8.91 24.13
N SER A 172 -11.04 -9.32 22.88
CA SER A 172 -11.11 -10.73 22.49
C SER A 172 -9.94 -11.12 21.60
N TRP A 173 -9.69 -12.44 21.51
CA TRP A 173 -8.68 -13.00 20.62
C TRP A 173 -9.35 -13.74 19.47
N ASP A 174 -9.25 -13.20 18.27
CA ASP A 174 -9.81 -13.79 17.07
C ASP A 174 -8.79 -14.73 16.43
N TYR A 175 -9.27 -15.92 16.10
CA TYR A 175 -8.48 -16.91 15.38
C TYR A 175 -8.28 -16.46 13.92
N LEU A 176 -7.03 -16.50 13.44
CA LEU A 176 -6.70 -16.15 12.06
C LEU A 176 -6.36 -17.38 11.22
N SER A 177 -5.44 -18.20 11.67
CA SER A 177 -5.02 -19.38 10.92
C SER A 177 -4.31 -20.42 11.80
N THR A 178 -4.16 -21.63 11.27
CA THR A 178 -3.36 -22.70 11.87
C THR A 178 -2.34 -23.24 10.87
N VAL A 179 -1.13 -23.48 11.35
CA VAL A 179 -0.02 -24.09 10.61
C VAL A 179 0.36 -25.39 11.28
N PRO A 180 0.45 -26.50 10.56
CA PRO A 180 0.94 -27.75 11.13
C PRO A 180 2.42 -27.63 11.53
N TRP A 181 2.81 -28.33 12.59
CA TRP A 181 4.21 -28.43 12.97
C TRP A 181 4.98 -29.27 11.94
N ILE A 182 5.88 -28.64 11.19
CA ILE A 182 6.76 -29.31 10.22
C ILE A 182 8.21 -29.00 10.60
N GLY A 183 8.73 -29.70 11.61
CA GLY A 183 10.13 -29.61 12.01
C GLY A 183 10.55 -28.20 12.48
N HIS A 184 11.83 -27.88 12.38
CA HIS A 184 12.41 -26.62 12.90
C HIS A 184 12.33 -25.43 11.95
N VAL A 185 11.47 -25.43 10.94
CA VAL A 185 11.36 -24.33 9.99
C VAL A 185 10.21 -23.43 10.39
N PRO A 186 10.46 -22.17 10.78
CA PRO A 186 9.41 -21.18 10.94
C PRO A 186 8.84 -20.87 9.56
N TYR A 187 7.63 -21.33 9.27
CA TYR A 187 6.91 -20.85 8.10
C TYR A 187 6.15 -19.58 8.48
N ALA A 188 6.44 -18.49 7.78
CA ALA A 188 5.53 -17.36 7.73
C ALA A 188 4.30 -17.81 6.94
N THR A 189 3.14 -17.89 7.59
CA THR A 189 1.89 -18.04 6.86
C THR A 189 1.41 -16.68 6.39
N LEU A 190 1.26 -16.53 5.10
CA LEU A 190 0.49 -15.43 4.57
C LEU A 190 -0.99 -15.73 4.84
N VAL A 191 -1.59 -14.95 5.70
CA VAL A 191 -3.03 -14.93 5.92
C VAL A 191 -3.57 -13.80 5.06
N ASN A 192 -4.64 -14.04 4.31
CA ASN A 192 -5.34 -12.95 3.61
C ASN A 192 -5.94 -12.03 4.65
N THR A 193 -5.44 -10.81 4.70
CA THR A 193 -5.85 -9.77 5.65
C THR A 193 -6.19 -8.49 4.90
N ILE A 194 -7.18 -7.77 5.42
CA ILE A 194 -7.38 -6.35 5.11
C ILE A 194 -6.50 -5.55 6.07
N GLU A 195 -6.17 -4.33 5.70
CA GLU A 195 -5.39 -3.44 6.55
C GLU A 195 -6.14 -3.10 7.84
N ASP A 196 -5.44 -3.14 8.97
CA ASP A 196 -5.98 -2.63 10.22
C ASP A 196 -5.70 -1.13 10.32
N GLU A 197 -6.70 -0.33 10.59
CA GLU A 197 -6.56 1.12 10.78
C GLU A 197 -5.59 1.47 11.92
N MET A 198 -5.45 0.57 12.89
CA MET A 198 -4.60 0.76 14.07
C MET A 198 -3.78 -0.51 14.37
N ALA A 199 -2.61 -0.31 14.98
CA ALA A 199 -1.82 -1.42 15.48
C ALA A 199 -2.64 -2.26 16.47
N THR A 200 -2.52 -3.57 16.39
CA THR A 200 -3.17 -4.51 17.30
C THR A 200 -2.15 -5.52 17.83
N ALA A 201 -2.55 -6.40 18.72
CA ALA A 201 -1.69 -7.42 19.27
C ALA A 201 -1.93 -8.79 18.62
N PHE A 202 -0.86 -9.55 18.47
CA PHE A 202 -0.86 -10.91 17.92
C PHE A 202 -0.20 -11.86 18.89
N LYS A 203 -0.71 -13.07 18.98
CA LYS A 203 -0.08 -14.19 19.72
C LYS A 203 -0.16 -15.47 18.94
N VAL A 204 0.76 -16.38 19.26
CA VAL A 204 0.76 -17.74 18.74
C VAL A 204 0.39 -18.70 19.87
N VAL A 205 -0.42 -19.70 19.57
CA VAL A 205 -0.72 -20.82 20.47
C VAL A 205 -0.15 -22.09 19.87
N ALA A 206 0.76 -22.73 20.58
CA ALA A 206 1.28 -24.04 20.23
C ALA A 206 0.36 -25.12 20.80
N HIS A 207 -0.21 -25.96 19.96
CA HIS A 207 -1.06 -27.08 20.31
C HIS A 207 -0.22 -28.37 20.45
N THR A 208 -0.62 -29.23 21.33
CA THR A 208 0.02 -30.53 21.55
C THR A 208 -0.93 -31.69 21.21
N ASP A 209 -0.45 -32.91 21.31
CA ASP A 209 -1.24 -34.12 21.19
C ASP A 209 -2.22 -34.30 22.36
N ASP A 210 -2.06 -33.58 23.47
CA ASP A 210 -3.07 -33.44 24.53
C ASP A 210 -3.90 -32.16 24.26
N PRO A 211 -5.21 -32.29 23.93
CA PRO A 211 -6.06 -31.13 23.63
C PRO A 211 -6.28 -30.18 24.81
N ASN A 212 -5.93 -30.57 26.03
CA ASN A 212 -6.01 -29.73 27.23
C ASN A 212 -4.69 -29.01 27.53
N LEU A 213 -3.63 -29.26 26.76
CA LEU A 213 -2.31 -28.70 26.98
C LEU A 213 -1.87 -27.87 25.80
N ASN A 214 -1.99 -26.55 25.94
CA ASN A 214 -1.58 -25.56 24.93
C ASN A 214 -0.61 -24.57 25.56
N PHE A 215 0.33 -24.06 24.75
CA PHE A 215 1.31 -23.06 25.18
C PHE A 215 1.08 -21.77 24.41
N HIS A 216 0.88 -20.68 25.13
CA HIS A 216 0.67 -19.35 24.56
C HIS A 216 1.99 -18.58 24.55
N SER A 217 2.31 -17.94 23.42
CA SER A 217 3.40 -16.98 23.38
C SER A 217 3.03 -15.70 24.16
N ASN A 218 4.03 -14.88 24.47
CA ASN A 218 3.76 -13.47 24.69
C ASN A 218 3.12 -12.90 23.43
N TYR A 219 2.40 -11.80 23.57
CA TYR A 219 1.91 -11.07 22.41
C TYR A 219 2.95 -10.06 21.92
N ILE A 220 2.90 -9.73 20.64
CA ILE A 220 3.60 -8.62 20.02
C ILE A 220 2.55 -7.69 19.39
N THR A 221 2.83 -6.40 19.34
CA THR A 221 1.99 -5.46 18.63
C THR A 221 2.46 -5.33 17.18
N GLY A 222 1.54 -5.12 16.27
CA GLY A 222 1.81 -4.97 14.85
C GLY A 222 0.55 -4.55 14.11
N ARG A 223 0.68 -4.37 12.80
CA ARG A 223 -0.45 -4.12 11.89
C ARG A 223 -0.63 -5.30 10.95
N SER A 224 -1.86 -5.55 10.55
CA SER A 224 -2.11 -6.33 9.35
C SER A 224 -2.11 -5.41 8.13
N TYR A 225 -1.45 -5.86 7.08
CA TYR A 225 -1.46 -5.18 5.79
C TYR A 225 -2.46 -5.87 4.88
N ASP A 226 -3.13 -5.09 4.06
CA ASP A 226 -3.99 -5.63 3.04
C ASP A 226 -3.16 -6.37 1.99
N ASN A 227 -3.53 -7.62 1.73
CA ASN A 227 -2.97 -8.45 0.67
C ASN A 227 -4.07 -9.06 -0.21
N ILE A 228 -5.26 -8.48 -0.21
CA ILE A 228 -6.42 -8.94 -0.96
C ILE A 228 -6.62 -8.04 -2.17
N ALA A 229 -6.10 -8.48 -3.31
CA ALA A 229 -6.24 -7.70 -4.53
C ALA A 229 -7.71 -7.49 -4.95
N PRO A 230 -8.07 -6.32 -5.50
CA PRO A 230 -9.41 -6.05 -6.01
C PRO A 230 -9.83 -7.02 -7.11
N PRO A 231 -11.13 -7.27 -7.30
CA PRO A 231 -11.61 -8.07 -8.42
C PRO A 231 -11.33 -7.39 -9.76
N ALA A 232 -11.20 -8.19 -10.81
CA ALA A 232 -11.03 -7.67 -12.17
C ALA A 232 -12.22 -6.78 -12.57
N PRO A 233 -11.98 -5.56 -13.11
CA PRO A 233 -13.04 -4.75 -13.68
C PRO A 233 -13.82 -5.49 -14.77
N SER A 234 -15.12 -5.29 -14.84
CA SER A 234 -15.99 -5.97 -15.79
C SER A 234 -16.68 -4.98 -16.73
N GLY A 235 -17.21 -5.47 -17.85
CA GLY A 235 -17.98 -4.64 -18.77
C GLY A 235 -17.16 -3.58 -19.49
N LEU A 236 -15.87 -3.79 -19.71
CA LEU A 236 -15.01 -2.85 -20.44
C LEU A 236 -15.52 -2.71 -21.89
N ILE A 237 -15.75 -1.46 -22.26
CA ILE A 237 -16.18 -1.05 -23.61
C ILE A 237 -15.19 0.00 -24.12
N ALA A 238 -14.80 -0.13 -25.39
CA ALA A 238 -13.97 0.84 -26.09
C ALA A 238 -14.75 1.40 -27.28
N VAL A 239 -14.82 2.72 -27.41
CA VAL A 239 -15.51 3.42 -28.49
C VAL A 239 -14.54 4.41 -29.14
N VAL A 240 -14.39 4.33 -30.45
CA VAL A 240 -13.55 5.24 -31.24
C VAL A 240 -14.36 6.45 -31.68
N GLU A 241 -13.95 7.65 -31.27
CA GLU A 241 -14.55 8.92 -31.69
C GLU A 241 -13.44 9.90 -32.10
N SER A 242 -13.42 10.28 -33.38
CA SER A 242 -12.51 11.33 -33.89
C SER A 242 -11.03 11.18 -33.47
N ASN A 243 -10.49 9.97 -33.54
CA ASN A 243 -9.12 9.57 -33.15
C ASN A 243 -8.85 9.48 -31.62
N ILE A 244 -9.87 9.56 -30.81
CA ILE A 244 -9.80 9.33 -29.39
C ILE A 244 -10.51 7.99 -29.11
N VAL A 245 -9.96 7.19 -28.23
CA VAL A 245 -10.65 6.01 -27.73
C VAL A 245 -11.22 6.30 -26.35
N SER A 246 -12.54 6.30 -26.26
CA SER A 246 -13.26 6.42 -25.01
C SER A 246 -13.48 5.03 -24.41
N LEU A 247 -12.98 4.83 -23.19
CA LEU A 247 -13.13 3.60 -22.43
C LEU A 247 -14.13 3.82 -21.29
N SER A 248 -14.95 2.82 -21.03
CA SER A 248 -15.82 2.77 -19.86
C SER A 248 -15.97 1.33 -19.36
N TRP A 249 -16.16 1.15 -18.07
CA TRP A 249 -16.31 -0.16 -17.43
C TRP A 249 -17.20 -0.07 -16.19
N ASN A 250 -17.58 -1.21 -15.63
CA ASN A 250 -18.30 -1.23 -14.35
C ASN A 250 -17.33 -0.91 -13.20
N PRO A 251 -17.70 -0.04 -12.26
CA PRO A 251 -16.86 0.25 -11.12
C PRO A 251 -16.59 -1.02 -10.30
N VAL A 252 -15.39 -1.11 -9.73
CA VAL A 252 -15.04 -2.11 -8.73
C VAL A 252 -15.57 -1.60 -7.38
N ASP A 253 -16.37 -2.42 -6.70
CA ASP A 253 -16.99 -2.09 -5.42
C ASP A 253 -16.17 -2.75 -4.28
N VAL A 254 -15.06 -2.12 -3.92
CA VAL A 254 -14.25 -2.45 -2.75
C VAL A 254 -13.98 -1.17 -1.96
N ALA A 255 -13.97 -1.28 -0.65
CA ALA A 255 -13.89 -0.11 0.25
C ALA A 255 -12.54 0.62 0.16
N ASP A 256 -11.49 -0.11 -0.18
CA ASP A 256 -10.10 0.29 -0.26
C ASP A 256 -9.61 0.53 -1.71
N PHE A 257 -10.54 0.72 -2.65
CA PHE A 257 -10.20 1.04 -4.03
C PHE A 257 -9.35 2.30 -4.13
N ASN A 258 -8.26 2.22 -4.89
CA ASN A 258 -7.34 3.33 -5.15
C ASN A 258 -7.51 3.89 -6.57
N PHE A 259 -7.14 3.12 -7.59
CA PHE A 259 -7.20 3.56 -8.99
C PHE A 259 -7.32 2.38 -9.96
N TYR A 260 -7.61 2.73 -11.22
CA TYR A 260 -7.51 1.82 -12.36
C TYR A 260 -6.23 2.10 -13.16
N SER A 261 -5.55 1.05 -13.60
CA SER A 261 -4.49 1.11 -14.59
C SER A 261 -4.99 0.62 -15.95
N ILE A 262 -4.70 1.38 -17.00
CA ILE A 262 -5.16 1.12 -18.36
C ILE A 262 -3.99 0.67 -19.23
N HIS A 263 -4.17 -0.41 -19.94
CA HIS A 263 -3.16 -1.02 -20.82
C HIS A 263 -3.71 -1.21 -22.23
N ARG A 264 -2.84 -1.10 -23.22
CA ARG A 264 -3.19 -1.19 -24.65
C ARG A 264 -2.17 -1.99 -25.43
N ALA A 265 -2.63 -2.93 -26.28
CA ALA A 265 -1.75 -3.67 -27.17
C ALA A 265 -2.45 -4.10 -28.46
N PRO A 266 -1.73 -4.45 -29.53
CA PRO A 266 -2.33 -4.95 -30.78
C PRO A 266 -2.84 -6.40 -30.68
N ASP A 267 -2.55 -7.13 -29.61
CA ASP A 267 -2.97 -8.50 -29.38
C ASP A 267 -4.01 -8.58 -28.24
N SER A 268 -5.12 -9.26 -28.46
CA SER A 268 -6.18 -9.44 -27.46
C SER A 268 -5.78 -10.24 -26.23
N LEU A 269 -4.76 -11.07 -26.32
CA LEU A 269 -4.27 -11.94 -25.26
C LEU A 269 -3.06 -11.36 -24.51
N PHE A 270 -2.72 -10.08 -24.76
CA PHE A 270 -1.58 -9.45 -24.10
C PHE A 270 -1.67 -9.52 -22.58
N GLN A 271 -0.51 -9.59 -21.94
CA GLN A 271 -0.38 -9.38 -20.50
C GLN A 271 -0.12 -7.90 -20.23
N SER A 272 -0.81 -7.36 -19.24
CA SER A 272 -0.58 -5.99 -18.77
C SER A 272 0.84 -5.88 -18.19
N ASN A 273 1.58 -4.88 -18.65
CA ASN A 273 2.92 -4.56 -18.16
C ASN A 273 3.27 -3.12 -18.53
N PHE A 274 4.40 -2.65 -18.06
CA PHE A 274 4.85 -1.29 -18.30
C PHE A 274 4.90 -0.89 -19.79
N SER A 275 5.37 -1.78 -20.68
CA SER A 275 5.53 -1.44 -22.09
C SER A 275 4.21 -1.19 -22.84
N ASN A 276 3.08 -1.63 -22.29
CA ASN A 276 1.76 -1.44 -22.86
C ASN A 276 0.82 -0.59 -21.98
N PHE A 277 1.37 0.02 -20.95
CA PHE A 277 0.67 0.95 -20.06
C PHE A 277 0.29 2.24 -20.80
N VAL A 278 -0.91 2.74 -20.54
CA VAL A 278 -1.49 3.94 -21.18
C VAL A 278 -1.72 5.06 -20.16
N GLY A 279 -2.22 4.73 -18.98
CA GLY A 279 -2.52 5.73 -17.95
C GLY A 279 -3.35 5.18 -16.80
N TYR A 280 -3.70 6.09 -15.89
CA TYR A 280 -4.50 5.82 -14.70
C TYR A 280 -5.86 6.51 -14.75
N SER A 281 -6.82 6.00 -14.00
CA SER A 281 -8.08 6.68 -13.75
C SER A 281 -8.60 6.36 -12.34
N ALA A 282 -9.05 7.37 -11.62
CA ALA A 282 -9.80 7.19 -10.38
C ALA A 282 -11.30 6.89 -10.62
N SER A 283 -11.76 7.03 -11.87
CA SER A 283 -13.15 6.82 -12.29
C SER A 283 -13.26 5.66 -13.27
N PRO A 284 -14.43 4.99 -13.40
CA PRO A 284 -14.59 3.84 -14.29
C PRO A 284 -14.69 4.25 -15.78
N ASN A 285 -13.85 5.19 -16.19
CA ASN A 285 -13.72 5.65 -17.57
C ASN A 285 -12.32 6.21 -17.83
N TYR A 286 -11.92 6.25 -19.10
CA TYR A 286 -10.65 6.82 -19.52
C TYR A 286 -10.73 7.28 -20.99
N LEU A 287 -10.04 8.38 -21.32
CA LEU A 287 -9.90 8.87 -22.69
C LEU A 287 -8.47 8.66 -23.16
N ASP A 288 -8.26 7.75 -24.11
CA ASP A 288 -6.96 7.58 -24.75
C ASP A 288 -6.86 8.50 -25.97
N GLU A 289 -6.31 9.67 -25.76
CA GLU A 289 -6.06 10.69 -26.78
C GLU A 289 -4.83 10.36 -27.65
N ASN A 290 -4.02 9.40 -27.23
CA ASN A 290 -2.79 8.98 -27.91
C ASN A 290 -2.92 7.59 -28.57
N ALA A 291 -4.14 7.12 -28.80
CA ALA A 291 -4.34 5.86 -29.51
C ALA A 291 -3.75 5.94 -30.94
N PRO A 292 -3.04 4.90 -31.41
CA PRO A 292 -2.49 4.90 -32.76
C PRO A 292 -3.61 5.01 -33.82
N TYR A 293 -3.49 5.94 -34.73
CA TYR A 293 -4.48 6.17 -35.77
C TYR A 293 -4.58 4.99 -36.75
N ASN A 294 -5.80 4.49 -36.99
CA ASN A 294 -6.08 3.36 -37.88
C ASN A 294 -5.30 2.07 -37.55
N VAL A 295 -4.91 1.87 -36.32
CA VAL A 295 -4.29 0.63 -35.85
C VAL A 295 -5.24 -0.03 -34.85
N PRO A 296 -5.74 -1.25 -35.13
CA PRO A 296 -6.57 -1.97 -34.18
C PRO A 296 -5.82 -2.19 -32.85
N MET A 297 -6.48 -1.85 -31.74
CA MET A 297 -5.94 -2.01 -30.40
C MET A 297 -6.92 -2.74 -29.48
N TYR A 298 -6.37 -3.46 -28.55
CA TYR A 298 -7.10 -4.08 -27.45
C TYR A 298 -6.71 -3.40 -26.14
N TYR A 299 -7.69 -3.18 -25.29
CA TYR A 299 -7.52 -2.53 -23.99
C TYR A 299 -7.85 -3.51 -22.87
N LYS A 300 -7.11 -3.42 -21.78
CA LYS A 300 -7.40 -4.06 -20.50
C LYS A 300 -7.31 -3.04 -19.39
N VAL A 301 -8.11 -3.24 -18.36
CA VAL A 301 -8.13 -2.40 -17.16
C VAL A 301 -7.96 -3.29 -15.94
N SER A 302 -7.08 -2.92 -15.05
CA SER A 302 -6.89 -3.54 -13.73
C SER A 302 -7.22 -2.54 -12.64
N ALA A 303 -7.70 -2.99 -11.50
CA ALA A 303 -7.92 -2.16 -10.32
C ALA A 303 -6.78 -2.41 -9.31
N THR A 304 -6.36 -1.35 -8.65
CA THR A 304 -5.40 -1.39 -7.54
C THR A 304 -6.09 -0.82 -6.30
N ASP A 305 -5.88 -1.43 -5.14
CA ASP A 305 -6.38 -0.95 -3.86
C ASP A 305 -5.38 0.00 -3.16
N MET A 306 -5.75 0.49 -1.97
CA MET A 306 -4.88 1.33 -1.14
C MET A 306 -3.68 0.54 -0.59
N GLY A 307 -3.81 -0.76 -0.37
CA GLY A 307 -2.73 -1.66 -0.01
C GLY A 307 -1.72 -1.89 -1.15
N GLY A 308 -2.03 -1.43 -2.38
CA GLY A 308 -1.22 -1.61 -3.59
C GLY A 308 -1.35 -2.97 -4.22
N ASN A 309 -2.31 -3.77 -3.81
CA ASN A 309 -2.55 -5.05 -4.44
C ASN A 309 -3.21 -4.84 -5.79
N LEU A 310 -2.55 -5.33 -6.83
CA LEU A 310 -3.05 -5.24 -8.20
C LEU A 310 -3.99 -6.40 -8.51
N GLY A 311 -5.21 -6.07 -8.86
CA GLY A 311 -6.20 -7.03 -9.34
C GLY A 311 -5.90 -7.56 -10.74
N LEU A 312 -6.51 -8.68 -11.06
CA LEU A 312 -6.43 -9.23 -12.42
C LEU A 312 -7.00 -8.24 -13.43
N GLY A 313 -6.42 -8.24 -14.64
CA GLY A 313 -6.93 -7.44 -15.75
C GLY A 313 -8.32 -7.90 -16.20
N SER A 314 -9.13 -6.93 -16.64
CA SER A 314 -10.41 -7.18 -17.30
C SER A 314 -10.26 -8.10 -18.53
N GLN A 315 -11.36 -8.56 -19.07
CA GLN A 315 -11.38 -9.06 -20.46
C GLN A 315 -11.01 -7.89 -21.40
N SER A 316 -10.34 -8.21 -22.51
CA SER A 316 -9.93 -7.18 -23.46
C SER A 316 -11.12 -6.62 -24.26
N ALA A 317 -11.16 -5.28 -24.43
CA ALA A 317 -12.05 -4.61 -25.35
C ALA A 317 -11.29 -4.15 -26.59
N TYR A 318 -11.94 -4.23 -27.74
CA TYR A 318 -11.37 -3.86 -29.05
C TYR A 318 -11.79 -2.43 -29.44
N ALA A 319 -10.84 -1.66 -29.96
CA ALA A 319 -11.05 -0.33 -30.53
C ALA A 319 -10.37 -0.17 -31.90
#